data_7330669d87b7f8af78e9ab9b10b7846d
#
_entry.id   7330669d87b7f8af78e9ab9b10b7846d
#
_cell.length_a   1.000
_cell.length_b   1.000
_cell.length_c   1.000
_cell.angle_alpha   90.00
_cell.angle_beta   90.00
_cell.angle_gamma   90.00
#
_symmetry.space_group_name_H-M   'P 1'
#
loop_
_entity.id
_entity.type
_entity.pdbx_description
1 polymer ?
#
loop_
_entity_poly.entity_id
_entity_poly.type
_entity_poly.pdbx_seq_one_letter_code
_entity_poly.pdbx_strand_id
1 'polypeptide(L)'
;MGQNAAMNRYCAFFAVLLTLWLQAVVAWSADTDAPAVSYFTDKQRGWFWYEVQPEPVVKKPSEAPKPKSVPPADSVKAQPKPPTVVPAEPAPLSSAWLRKNLEIYLNKAIDEPTHENVAAFYYLQRAMMDKAERFTHAARYVVMSDPRLDETVRRPVATYAVNEANRQASMMADKALKDIAGLAGILFFFRSDCRYCHVQAPILDMLANAYGFNIYPVSLDGLPMPNGLFSSFKTDQGQAALLGVEQTPALFLMKPPKQIVPLSQGVLSLEELTSRILLAAKESGWLDASQYQTTQGIRSTPMLLPATGSINSATAQDPLALIQALQHSAQVGGMP
;
A
#
# COMPACT_ATOMS: atom_id res chain seq x y z
N MET A 1 -71.26 15.33 -23.83
CA MET A 1 -71.19 14.03 -23.09
C MET A 1 -69.98 13.15 -23.49
N GLY A 2 -68.82 13.75 -23.83
CA GLY A 2 -67.66 12.97 -24.34
C GLY A 2 -66.39 13.00 -23.50
N GLN A 3 -66.29 13.90 -22.52
CA GLN A 3 -65.02 14.08 -21.75
C GLN A 3 -64.85 13.16 -20.55
N ASN A 4 -65.94 12.65 -19.96
CA ASN A 4 -65.87 11.77 -18.77
C ASN A 4 -65.49 10.34 -19.09
N ALA A 5 -65.64 9.87 -20.33
CA ALA A 5 -65.31 8.49 -20.74
C ALA A 5 -63.77 8.32 -20.97
N ALA A 6 -63.08 9.38 -21.41
CA ALA A 6 -61.65 9.33 -21.61
C ALA A 6 -60.90 9.35 -20.29
N MET A 7 -61.32 10.15 -19.34
CA MET A 7 -60.70 10.30 -18.02
C MET A 7 -60.80 9.00 -17.19
N ASN A 8 -61.90 8.28 -17.31
CA ASN A 8 -62.08 7.02 -16.60
C ASN A 8 -61.22 5.88 -17.17
N ARG A 9 -60.83 5.91 -18.45
CA ARG A 9 -59.94 4.94 -19.07
C ARG A 9 -58.45 5.18 -18.67
N TYR A 10 -58.02 6.43 -18.48
CA TYR A 10 -56.69 6.75 -18.00
C TYR A 10 -56.51 6.40 -16.52
N CYS A 11 -57.54 6.62 -15.67
CA CYS A 11 -57.51 6.20 -14.27
C CYS A 11 -57.42 4.68 -14.12
N ALA A 12 -58.10 3.91 -14.96
CA ALA A 12 -58.02 2.46 -14.94
C ALA A 12 -56.63 1.95 -15.41
N PHE A 13 -56.03 2.58 -16.40
CA PHE A 13 -54.67 2.22 -16.87
C PHE A 13 -53.59 2.57 -15.83
N PHE A 14 -53.72 3.71 -15.14
CA PHE A 14 -52.80 4.06 -14.06
C PHE A 14 -52.92 3.13 -12.84
N ALA A 15 -54.12 2.71 -12.50
CA ALA A 15 -54.35 1.74 -11.40
C ALA A 15 -53.75 0.37 -11.70
N VAL A 16 -53.85 -0.12 -12.94
CA VAL A 16 -53.25 -1.42 -13.37
C VAL A 16 -51.71 -1.31 -13.43
N LEU A 17 -51.15 -0.20 -13.88
CA LEU A 17 -49.70 -0.01 -13.88
C LEU A 17 -49.14 0.13 -12.45
N LEU A 18 -49.88 0.79 -11.53
CA LEU A 18 -49.47 0.90 -10.13
C LEU A 18 -49.48 -0.44 -9.40
N THR A 19 -50.48 -1.31 -9.69
CA THR A 19 -50.55 -2.66 -9.09
C THR A 19 -49.48 -3.60 -9.65
N LEU A 20 -49.11 -3.47 -10.91
CA LEU A 20 -48.00 -4.21 -11.51
C LEU A 20 -46.64 -3.76 -10.97
N TRP A 21 -46.49 -2.49 -10.66
CA TRP A 21 -45.28 -1.96 -10.04
C TRP A 21 -45.12 -2.41 -8.57
N LEU A 22 -46.22 -2.46 -7.80
CA LEU A 22 -46.20 -2.98 -6.44
C LEU A 22 -45.84 -4.48 -6.37
N GLN A 23 -46.23 -5.28 -7.37
CA GLN A 23 -45.89 -6.69 -7.41
C GLN A 23 -44.42 -6.95 -7.81
N ALA A 24 -43.81 -6.07 -8.59
CA ALA A 24 -42.39 -6.16 -8.94
C ALA A 24 -41.45 -5.86 -7.77
N VAL A 25 -41.87 -5.07 -6.79
CA VAL A 25 -41.07 -4.76 -5.60
C VAL A 25 -41.09 -5.88 -4.55
N VAL A 26 -42.13 -6.72 -4.53
CA VAL A 26 -42.23 -7.86 -3.60
C VAL A 26 -41.50 -9.11 -4.08
N ALA A 27 -41.16 -9.21 -5.37
CA ALA A 27 -40.48 -10.38 -5.94
C ALA A 27 -38.93 -10.32 -5.81
N TRP A 28 -38.37 -9.28 -5.21
CA TRP A 28 -36.91 -9.15 -5.01
C TRP A 28 -36.48 -9.36 -3.56
N SER A 29 -37.31 -9.97 -2.73
CA SER A 29 -37.02 -10.27 -1.32
C SER A 29 -37.13 -11.77 -1.03
N ALA A 30 -36.71 -12.62 -1.94
CA ALA A 30 -36.61 -14.05 -1.68
C ALA A 30 -35.28 -14.59 -2.21
N ASP A 31 -34.60 -15.26 -1.33
CA ASP A 31 -33.38 -16.07 -1.43
C ASP A 31 -32.07 -15.36 -1.15
N THR A 32 -31.79 -15.21 0.15
CA THR A 32 -30.50 -15.53 0.71
C THR A 32 -30.71 -16.27 2.01
N ASP A 33 -30.91 -17.56 1.93
CA ASP A 33 -30.70 -18.51 3.05
C ASP A 33 -29.20 -18.69 3.32
N ALA A 34 -28.49 -17.60 3.53
CA ALA A 34 -27.27 -17.61 4.31
C ALA A 34 -27.72 -17.36 5.76
N PRO A 35 -27.36 -18.21 6.74
CA PRO A 35 -27.67 -17.93 8.14
C PRO A 35 -27.13 -16.53 8.46
N ALA A 36 -28.01 -15.61 8.79
CA ALA A 36 -27.64 -14.27 9.24
C ALA A 36 -26.82 -14.43 10.51
N VAL A 37 -25.49 -14.46 10.35
CA VAL A 37 -24.55 -14.46 11.48
C VAL A 37 -24.81 -13.16 12.21
N SER A 38 -25.46 -13.22 13.36
CA SER A 38 -25.81 -12.05 14.14
C SER A 38 -24.52 -11.30 14.48
N TYR A 39 -24.49 -9.98 14.26
CA TYR A 39 -23.39 -9.10 14.68
C TYR A 39 -22.92 -9.36 16.13
N PHE A 40 -23.82 -9.85 16.99
CA PHE A 40 -23.52 -10.20 18.38
C PHE A 40 -22.79 -11.54 18.56
N THR A 41 -22.83 -12.43 17.57
CA THR A 41 -22.12 -13.71 17.61
C THR A 41 -20.80 -13.68 16.85
N ASP A 42 -20.64 -12.77 15.88
CA ASP A 42 -19.39 -12.55 15.13
C ASP A 42 -18.75 -11.22 15.53
N LYS A 43 -18.33 -11.14 16.78
CA LYS A 43 -17.71 -9.93 17.36
C LYS A 43 -16.28 -9.65 16.85
N GLN A 44 -15.73 -10.53 16.03
CA GLN A 44 -14.34 -10.47 15.57
C GLN A 44 -14.21 -10.12 14.09
N ARG A 45 -15.30 -9.81 13.39
CA ARG A 45 -15.31 -9.31 12.02
C ARG A 45 -15.57 -7.82 11.99
N GLY A 46 -14.62 -7.08 11.48
CA GLY A 46 -14.76 -5.64 11.29
C GLY A 46 -13.42 -4.99 10.97
N TRP A 47 -13.47 -3.75 10.54
CA TRP A 47 -12.30 -2.99 10.10
C TRP A 47 -11.16 -2.90 11.14
N PHE A 48 -11.45 -3.07 12.43
CA PHE A 48 -10.45 -3.05 13.52
C PHE A 48 -9.98 -4.44 13.96
N TRP A 49 -10.51 -5.52 13.40
CA TRP A 49 -10.21 -6.87 13.84
C TRP A 49 -9.54 -7.65 12.74
N TYR A 50 -8.29 -8.03 12.95
CA TYR A 50 -7.58 -8.95 12.07
C TYR A 50 -8.12 -10.36 12.30
N GLU A 51 -8.49 -11.05 11.23
CA GLU A 51 -8.75 -12.48 11.29
C GLU A 51 -7.43 -13.19 11.64
N VAL A 52 -7.33 -13.70 12.86
CA VAL A 52 -6.21 -14.56 13.22
C VAL A 52 -6.45 -15.89 12.54
N GLN A 53 -5.68 -16.21 11.50
CA GLN A 53 -5.73 -17.53 10.91
C GLN A 53 -5.36 -18.55 12.00
N PRO A 54 -6.16 -19.63 12.18
CA PRO A 54 -5.82 -20.68 13.13
C PRO A 54 -4.44 -21.25 12.77
N GLU A 55 -3.55 -21.33 13.73
CA GLU A 55 -2.24 -21.95 13.54
C GLU A 55 -2.44 -23.35 12.93
N PRO A 56 -1.66 -23.71 11.90
CA PRO A 56 -1.74 -25.04 11.32
C PRO A 56 -1.47 -26.06 12.41
N VAL A 57 -2.43 -26.96 12.65
CA VAL A 57 -2.29 -28.05 13.62
C VAL A 57 -1.10 -28.89 13.19
N VAL A 58 0.04 -28.67 13.84
CA VAL A 58 1.23 -29.50 13.69
C VAL A 58 0.85 -30.87 14.25
N LYS A 59 0.58 -31.83 13.36
CA LYS A 59 0.43 -33.24 13.74
C LYS A 59 1.68 -33.64 14.52
N LYS A 60 1.51 -33.97 15.83
CA LYS A 60 2.55 -34.56 16.63
C LYS A 60 3.19 -35.71 15.83
N PRO A 61 4.54 -35.73 15.69
CA PRO A 61 5.19 -36.91 15.12
C PRO A 61 4.87 -38.13 15.96
N SER A 62 4.47 -39.20 15.28
CA SER A 62 4.28 -40.51 15.85
C SER A 62 5.54 -40.90 16.64
N GLU A 63 5.34 -41.38 17.86
CA GLU A 63 6.39 -41.89 18.75
C GLU A 63 7.30 -42.90 18.03
N ALA A 64 8.56 -42.50 17.85
CA ALA A 64 9.61 -43.41 17.38
C ALA A 64 9.99 -44.39 18.50
N PRO A 65 10.33 -45.65 18.19
CA PRO A 65 10.60 -46.69 19.19
C PRO A 65 11.86 -46.35 20.01
N LYS A 66 11.77 -46.58 21.33
CA LYS A 66 12.87 -46.36 22.29
C LYS A 66 14.12 -47.09 21.88
N PRO A 67 15.29 -46.43 21.83
CA PRO A 67 16.56 -47.10 21.68
C PRO A 67 16.92 -47.86 22.96
N LYS A 68 17.45 -49.07 22.77
CA LYS A 68 17.99 -49.92 23.84
C LYS A 68 19.17 -49.25 24.51
N SER A 69 19.22 -49.39 25.84
CA SER A 69 20.28 -48.94 26.74
C SER A 69 21.68 -49.43 26.31
N VAL A 70 22.61 -48.47 26.17
CA VAL A 70 24.04 -48.70 26.04
C VAL A 70 24.68 -48.45 27.40
N PRO A 71 25.69 -49.28 27.83
CA PRO A 71 26.32 -49.17 29.15
C PRO A 71 27.15 -47.90 29.32
N PRO A 72 27.42 -47.44 30.55
CA PRO A 72 28.04 -46.17 30.83
C PRO A 72 29.54 -46.19 30.49
N ALA A 73 29.95 -45.26 29.64
CA ALA A 73 31.34 -44.91 29.42
C ALA A 73 31.70 -43.69 30.32
N ASP A 74 32.89 -43.76 30.82
CA ASP A 74 33.57 -42.98 31.84
C ASP A 74 33.28 -41.47 31.93
N SER A 75 33.26 -41.00 33.15
CA SER A 75 33.16 -39.65 33.69
C SER A 75 34.06 -38.64 32.97
N VAL A 76 33.48 -37.83 32.08
CA VAL A 76 34.07 -36.57 31.67
C VAL A 76 33.66 -35.52 32.69
N LYS A 77 34.63 -34.89 33.37
CA LYS A 77 34.45 -33.79 34.31
C LYS A 77 33.55 -32.72 33.71
N ALA A 78 32.44 -32.50 34.34
CA ALA A 78 31.52 -31.39 33.99
C ALA A 78 32.25 -30.04 34.14
N GLN A 79 32.46 -29.36 33.03
CA GLN A 79 32.78 -27.91 33.06
C GLN A 79 31.61 -27.15 33.73
N PRO A 80 31.90 -26.17 34.57
CA PRO A 80 30.86 -25.38 35.18
C PRO A 80 30.06 -24.66 34.08
N LYS A 81 28.78 -24.96 33.96
CA LYS A 81 27.83 -24.21 33.12
C LYS A 81 27.93 -22.75 33.52
N PRO A 82 28.05 -21.79 32.54
CA PRO A 82 28.01 -20.39 32.86
C PRO A 82 26.74 -20.10 33.67
N PRO A 83 26.75 -19.19 34.67
CA PRO A 83 25.60 -18.89 35.43
C PRO A 83 24.48 -18.43 34.47
N THR A 84 23.35 -19.11 34.53
CA THR A 84 22.14 -18.68 33.83
C THR A 84 21.78 -17.32 34.41
N VAL A 85 22.04 -16.24 33.68
CA VAL A 85 21.62 -14.89 34.05
C VAL A 85 20.09 -14.91 34.03
N VAL A 86 19.48 -15.06 35.20
CA VAL A 86 18.05 -14.85 35.38
C VAL A 86 17.80 -13.39 35.03
N PRO A 87 16.94 -13.08 34.06
CA PRO A 87 16.66 -11.67 33.70
C PRO A 87 16.21 -10.94 34.95
N ALA A 88 16.91 -9.88 35.32
CA ALA A 88 16.55 -9.06 36.47
C ALA A 88 15.11 -8.57 36.30
N GLU A 89 14.31 -8.65 37.35
CA GLU A 89 12.93 -8.17 37.31
C GLU A 89 12.90 -6.68 36.96
N PRO A 90 11.98 -6.23 36.06
CA PRO A 90 11.93 -4.83 35.69
C PRO A 90 11.71 -3.93 36.91
N ALA A 91 12.43 -2.79 36.94
CA ALA A 91 12.28 -1.82 38.01
C ALA A 91 10.81 -1.39 38.17
N PRO A 92 10.29 -1.29 39.45
CA PRO A 92 8.91 -0.88 39.68
C PRO A 92 8.54 0.42 38.95
N LEU A 93 7.33 0.48 38.40
CA LEU A 93 6.81 1.59 37.60
C LEU A 93 7.60 1.87 36.31
N SER A 94 8.59 1.06 35.92
CA SER A 94 9.14 1.13 34.57
C SER A 94 8.08 0.72 33.52
N SER A 95 8.27 1.10 32.26
CA SER A 95 7.34 0.70 31.17
C SER A 95 7.23 -0.81 31.02
N ALA A 96 8.33 -1.54 31.24
CA ALA A 96 8.34 -3.00 31.23
C ALA A 96 7.56 -3.59 32.45
N TRP A 97 7.75 -3.00 33.65
CA TRP A 97 7.03 -3.40 34.84
C TRP A 97 5.52 -3.12 34.70
N LEU A 98 5.13 -1.93 34.23
CA LEU A 98 3.73 -1.57 33.99
C LEU A 98 3.07 -2.51 32.97
N ARG A 99 3.75 -2.85 31.89
CA ARG A 99 3.24 -3.79 30.87
C ARG A 99 2.97 -5.18 31.47
N LYS A 100 3.82 -5.64 32.42
CA LYS A 100 3.68 -6.94 33.05
C LYS A 100 2.58 -6.93 34.14
N ASN A 101 2.43 -5.83 34.88
CA ASN A 101 1.66 -5.83 36.13
C ASN A 101 0.29 -5.15 35.99
N LEU A 102 0.06 -4.25 35.04
CA LEU A 102 -1.19 -3.48 34.95
C LEU A 102 -2.43 -4.40 34.85
N GLU A 103 -2.32 -5.45 34.02
CA GLU A 103 -3.39 -6.44 33.86
C GLU A 103 -3.64 -7.26 35.17
N ILE A 104 -2.59 -7.56 35.94
CA ILE A 104 -2.71 -8.26 37.21
C ILE A 104 -3.52 -7.41 38.17
N TYR A 105 -3.24 -6.10 38.26
CA TYR A 105 -3.99 -5.20 39.15
C TYR A 105 -5.42 -4.97 38.65
N LEU A 106 -5.65 -4.96 37.32
CA LEU A 106 -6.98 -4.88 36.75
C LEU A 106 -7.81 -6.11 37.13
N ASN A 107 -7.28 -7.32 36.92
CA ASN A 107 -7.99 -8.57 37.20
C ASN A 107 -8.29 -8.66 38.70
N LYS A 108 -7.33 -8.31 39.56
CA LYS A 108 -7.56 -8.28 40.99
C LYS A 108 -8.65 -7.28 41.40
N ALA A 109 -8.72 -6.11 40.75
CA ALA A 109 -9.77 -5.13 41.03
C ALA A 109 -11.16 -5.59 40.54
N ILE A 110 -11.20 -6.44 39.49
CA ILE A 110 -12.46 -7.03 39.00
C ILE A 110 -12.92 -8.18 39.90
N ASP A 111 -12.00 -9.08 40.27
CA ASP A 111 -12.33 -10.26 41.08
C ASP A 111 -12.69 -9.88 42.51
N GLU A 112 -11.96 -8.91 43.08
CA GLU A 112 -12.17 -8.41 44.47
C GLU A 112 -12.28 -6.88 44.44
N PRO A 113 -13.46 -6.30 44.15
CA PRO A 113 -13.64 -4.86 43.97
C PRO A 113 -13.66 -4.07 45.28
N THR A 114 -12.58 -4.20 46.05
CA THR A 114 -12.38 -3.38 47.24
C THR A 114 -11.88 -1.99 46.83
N HIS A 115 -12.05 -1.01 47.73
CA HIS A 115 -11.56 0.35 47.50
C HIS A 115 -10.05 0.35 47.17
N GLU A 116 -9.26 -0.44 47.89
CA GLU A 116 -7.80 -0.52 47.76
C GLU A 116 -7.40 -1.12 46.41
N ASN A 117 -8.03 -2.23 46.00
CA ASN A 117 -7.72 -2.89 44.76
C ASN A 117 -8.08 -2.01 43.54
N VAL A 118 -9.26 -1.41 43.56
CA VAL A 118 -9.72 -0.51 42.49
C VAL A 118 -8.85 0.76 42.46
N ALA A 119 -8.57 1.37 43.61
CA ALA A 119 -7.70 2.54 43.69
C ALA A 119 -6.29 2.25 43.20
N ALA A 120 -5.69 1.10 43.56
CA ALA A 120 -4.36 0.69 43.10
C ALA A 120 -4.29 0.60 41.57
N PHE A 121 -5.29 -0.03 40.95
CA PHE A 121 -5.36 -0.09 39.48
C PHE A 121 -5.43 1.32 38.83
N TYR A 122 -6.32 2.19 39.31
CA TYR A 122 -6.47 3.53 38.77
C TYR A 122 -5.25 4.42 39.00
N TYR A 123 -4.55 4.31 40.13
CA TYR A 123 -3.29 5.01 40.35
C TYR A 123 -2.17 4.52 39.40
N LEU A 124 -2.10 3.23 39.11
CA LEU A 124 -1.16 2.68 38.13
C LEU A 124 -1.49 3.15 36.71
N GLN A 125 -2.77 3.14 36.34
CA GLN A 125 -3.23 3.68 35.07
C GLN A 125 -2.87 5.16 34.93
N ARG A 126 -3.09 5.97 35.97
CA ARG A 126 -2.72 7.38 35.95
C ARG A 126 -1.20 7.56 35.80
N ALA A 127 -0.39 6.81 36.52
CA ALA A 127 1.07 6.86 36.41
C ALA A 127 1.55 6.49 34.97
N MET A 128 0.88 5.55 34.30
CA MET A 128 1.13 5.21 32.91
C MET A 128 0.79 6.38 31.98
N MET A 129 -0.35 7.03 32.18
CA MET A 129 -0.76 8.20 31.37
C MET A 129 0.21 9.36 31.54
N ASP A 130 0.66 9.65 32.76
CA ASP A 130 1.65 10.70 33.05
C ASP A 130 3.01 10.43 32.35
N LYS A 131 3.39 9.15 32.24
CA LYS A 131 4.59 8.75 31.46
C LYS A 131 4.38 8.96 29.96
N ALA A 132 3.21 8.59 29.45
CA ALA A 132 2.88 8.77 28.03
C ALA A 132 2.84 10.26 27.66
N GLU A 133 2.29 11.10 28.52
CA GLU A 133 2.26 12.56 28.31
C GLU A 133 3.66 13.15 28.26
N ARG A 134 4.52 12.80 29.21
CA ARG A 134 5.94 13.24 29.22
C ARG A 134 6.67 12.79 27.94
N PHE A 135 6.45 11.55 27.52
CA PHE A 135 7.02 11.06 26.25
C PHE A 135 6.51 11.87 25.07
N THR A 136 5.19 12.14 25.00
CA THR A 136 4.58 12.91 23.90
C THR A 136 5.18 14.32 23.79
N HIS A 137 5.38 15.00 24.92
CA HIS A 137 6.01 16.33 24.93
C HIS A 137 7.46 16.27 24.43
N ALA A 138 8.25 15.31 24.93
CA ALA A 138 9.63 15.12 24.49
C ALA A 138 9.72 14.73 23.01
N ALA A 139 8.87 13.78 22.57
CA ALA A 139 8.82 13.32 21.19
C ALA A 139 8.46 14.47 20.24
N ARG A 140 7.47 15.30 20.56
CA ARG A 140 7.10 16.47 19.77
C ARG A 140 8.28 17.41 19.58
N TYR A 141 9.00 17.72 20.65
CA TYR A 141 10.16 18.59 20.56
C TYR A 141 11.30 18.01 19.74
N VAL A 142 11.61 16.72 19.93
CA VAL A 142 12.66 16.03 19.15
C VAL A 142 12.30 15.98 17.67
N VAL A 143 11.05 15.58 17.34
CA VAL A 143 10.59 15.48 15.95
C VAL A 143 10.65 16.85 15.24
N MET A 144 10.11 17.92 15.87
CA MET A 144 10.11 19.25 15.25
C MET A 144 11.51 19.88 15.15
N SER A 145 12.49 19.38 15.91
CA SER A 145 13.86 19.89 15.91
C SER A 145 14.77 19.24 14.85
N ASP A 146 14.38 18.07 14.33
CA ASP A 146 15.15 17.34 13.31
C ASP A 146 14.36 17.23 12.01
N PRO A 147 14.78 17.91 10.92
CA PRO A 147 14.10 17.85 9.63
C PRO A 147 13.98 16.43 9.02
N ARG A 148 14.76 15.46 9.49
CA ARG A 148 14.69 14.06 9.04
C ARG A 148 13.58 13.29 9.74
N LEU A 149 13.17 13.75 10.92
CA LEU A 149 12.07 13.17 11.70
C LEU A 149 10.77 13.95 11.51
N ASP A 150 10.85 15.22 11.09
CA ASP A 150 9.67 16.06 10.85
C ASP A 150 9.02 15.72 9.51
N GLU A 151 7.95 14.94 9.58
CA GLU A 151 7.17 14.55 8.40
C GLU A 151 6.57 15.74 7.65
N THR A 152 6.38 16.90 8.31
CA THR A 152 5.85 18.10 7.64
C THR A 152 6.82 18.71 6.63
N VAL A 153 8.13 18.43 6.76
CA VAL A 153 9.14 18.84 5.78
C VAL A 153 8.98 18.08 4.46
N ARG A 154 8.62 16.80 4.56
CA ARG A 154 8.37 15.92 3.43
C ARG A 154 6.96 16.06 2.89
N ARG A 155 5.99 16.17 3.76
CA ARG A 155 4.56 16.22 3.49
C ARG A 155 3.96 17.46 4.15
N PRO A 156 3.98 18.60 3.49
CA PRO A 156 3.40 19.82 4.02
C PRO A 156 1.92 19.64 4.38
N VAL A 157 1.49 20.20 5.50
CA VAL A 157 0.08 20.14 5.95
C VAL A 157 -0.69 21.44 5.65
N ALA A 158 0.01 22.56 5.49
CA ALA A 158 -0.60 23.83 5.14
C ALA A 158 -1.02 23.83 3.66
N THR A 159 -2.27 24.16 3.36
CA THR A 159 -2.83 24.14 2.00
C THR A 159 -1.97 24.89 0.98
N TYR A 160 -1.47 26.07 1.33
CA TYR A 160 -0.58 26.84 0.46
C TYR A 160 0.70 26.05 0.13
N ALA A 161 1.34 25.46 1.13
CA ALA A 161 2.56 24.71 0.94
C ALA A 161 2.34 23.42 0.14
N VAL A 162 1.20 22.73 0.34
CA VAL A 162 0.80 21.59 -0.47
C VAL A 162 0.61 21.98 -1.93
N ASN A 163 -0.13 23.06 -2.19
CA ASN A 163 -0.37 23.53 -3.55
C ASN A 163 0.94 23.95 -4.24
N GLU A 164 1.82 24.62 -3.53
CA GLU A 164 3.13 25.02 -4.06
C GLU A 164 4.03 23.80 -4.36
N ALA A 165 4.08 22.81 -3.45
CA ALA A 165 4.82 21.59 -3.68
C ALA A 165 4.28 20.80 -4.89
N ASN A 166 2.96 20.68 -5.02
CA ASN A 166 2.32 20.02 -6.17
C ASN A 166 2.59 20.78 -7.47
N ARG A 167 2.53 22.11 -7.45
CA ARG A 167 2.85 22.94 -8.62
C ARG A 167 4.29 22.74 -9.09
N GLN A 168 5.23 22.74 -8.16
CA GLN A 168 6.66 22.49 -8.46
C GLN A 168 6.86 21.07 -9.01
N ALA A 169 6.25 20.06 -8.38
CA ALA A 169 6.33 18.68 -8.85
C ALA A 169 5.78 18.52 -10.27
N SER A 170 4.62 19.14 -10.56
CA SER A 170 4.02 19.11 -11.91
C SER A 170 4.94 19.75 -12.95
N MET A 171 5.55 20.90 -12.67
CA MET A 171 6.51 21.55 -13.58
C MET A 171 7.74 20.66 -13.84
N MET A 172 8.25 19.98 -12.81
CA MET A 172 9.38 19.06 -12.99
C MET A 172 8.99 17.80 -13.73
N ALA A 173 7.77 17.28 -13.50
CA ALA A 173 7.21 16.15 -14.24
C ALA A 173 7.04 16.49 -15.73
N ASP A 174 6.46 17.66 -16.05
CA ASP A 174 6.30 18.11 -17.43
C ASP A 174 7.64 18.24 -18.17
N LYS A 175 8.65 18.80 -17.49
CA LYS A 175 9.98 18.87 -18.05
C LYS A 175 10.58 17.50 -18.29
N ALA A 176 10.54 16.60 -17.28
CA ALA A 176 11.08 15.26 -17.40
C ALA A 176 10.37 14.45 -18.52
N LEU A 177 9.06 14.59 -18.67
CA LEU A 177 8.29 13.94 -19.75
C LEU A 177 8.74 14.43 -21.12
N LYS A 178 8.96 15.73 -21.30
CA LYS A 178 9.48 16.29 -22.56
C LYS A 178 10.90 15.81 -22.85
N ASP A 179 11.76 15.75 -21.84
CA ASP A 179 13.12 15.23 -21.98
C ASP A 179 13.09 13.74 -22.39
N ILE A 180 12.20 12.93 -21.78
CA ILE A 180 12.01 11.51 -22.13
C ILE A 180 11.43 11.38 -23.55
N ALA A 181 10.48 12.22 -23.95
CA ALA A 181 9.89 12.20 -25.30
C ALA A 181 10.92 12.46 -26.38
N GLY A 182 11.97 13.24 -26.09
CA GLY A 182 13.12 13.43 -26.99
C GLY A 182 14.00 12.20 -27.15
N LEU A 183 13.92 11.23 -26.24
CA LEU A 183 14.77 10.02 -26.20
C LEU A 183 14.01 8.76 -26.59
N ALA A 184 12.70 8.72 -26.34
CA ALA A 184 11.86 7.53 -26.42
C ALA A 184 10.50 7.83 -27.03
N GLY A 185 9.87 6.79 -27.58
CA GLY A 185 8.49 6.85 -28.07
C GLY A 185 7.65 5.73 -27.46
N ILE A 186 6.38 5.70 -27.78
CA ILE A 186 5.43 4.71 -27.26
C ILE A 186 5.00 3.76 -28.37
N LEU A 187 5.25 2.46 -28.17
CA LEU A 187 4.61 1.41 -28.96
C LEU A 187 3.19 1.20 -28.42
N PHE A 188 2.23 1.26 -29.33
CA PHE A 188 0.82 1.08 -29.03
C PHE A 188 0.26 -0.09 -29.83
N PHE A 189 0.08 -1.24 -29.19
CA PHE A 189 -0.56 -2.41 -29.79
C PHE A 189 -2.07 -2.32 -29.62
N PHE A 190 -2.77 -2.46 -30.75
CA PHE A 190 -4.23 -2.35 -30.79
C PHE A 190 -4.84 -3.36 -31.75
N ARG A 191 -6.16 -3.54 -31.65
CA ARG A 191 -7.02 -4.19 -32.65
C ARG A 191 -8.12 -3.22 -33.06
N SER A 192 -8.61 -3.35 -34.28
CA SER A 192 -9.68 -2.50 -34.80
C SER A 192 -11.00 -2.67 -34.06
N ASP A 193 -11.29 -3.89 -33.56
CA ASP A 193 -12.49 -4.25 -32.81
C ASP A 193 -12.39 -4.01 -31.28
N CYS A 194 -11.23 -3.53 -30.80
CA CYS A 194 -10.96 -3.34 -29.39
C CYS A 194 -11.56 -2.03 -28.88
N ARG A 195 -12.68 -2.12 -28.15
CA ARG A 195 -13.36 -0.97 -27.52
C ARG A 195 -12.45 -0.13 -26.62
N TYR A 196 -11.59 -0.79 -25.84
CA TYR A 196 -10.66 -0.11 -24.93
C TYR A 196 -9.54 0.61 -25.68
N CYS A 197 -9.14 0.11 -26.86
CA CYS A 197 -8.17 0.78 -27.72
C CYS A 197 -8.72 2.13 -28.24
N HIS A 198 -10.01 2.19 -28.55
CA HIS A 198 -10.69 3.43 -28.96
C HIS A 198 -10.70 4.49 -27.84
N VAL A 199 -10.74 4.08 -26.58
CA VAL A 199 -10.65 4.98 -25.43
C VAL A 199 -9.20 5.42 -25.18
N GLN A 200 -8.23 4.52 -25.36
CA GLN A 200 -6.82 4.83 -25.14
C GLN A 200 -6.22 5.75 -26.20
N ALA A 201 -6.66 5.65 -27.44
CA ALA A 201 -6.07 6.39 -28.55
C ALA A 201 -6.15 7.93 -28.38
N PRO A 202 -7.28 8.54 -28.00
CA PRO A 202 -7.33 9.97 -27.68
C PRO A 202 -6.38 10.40 -26.56
N ILE A 203 -6.18 9.54 -25.55
CA ILE A 203 -5.27 9.81 -24.44
C ILE A 203 -3.82 9.84 -24.92
N LEU A 204 -3.45 8.92 -25.83
CA LEU A 204 -2.13 8.91 -26.45
C LEU A 204 -1.93 10.13 -27.38
N ASP A 205 -2.96 10.56 -28.07
CA ASP A 205 -2.92 11.79 -28.89
C ASP A 205 -2.72 13.03 -27.98
N MET A 206 -3.44 13.12 -26.87
CA MET A 206 -3.21 14.18 -25.86
C MET A 206 -1.80 14.15 -25.30
N LEU A 207 -1.26 12.97 -24.99
CA LEU A 207 0.12 12.82 -24.53
C LEU A 207 1.14 13.28 -25.58
N ALA A 208 0.94 12.89 -26.83
CA ALA A 208 1.79 13.29 -27.94
C ALA A 208 1.81 14.81 -28.12
N ASN A 209 0.63 15.43 -28.09
CA ASN A 209 0.47 16.88 -28.24
C ASN A 209 1.02 17.67 -27.05
N ALA A 210 0.87 17.17 -25.80
CA ALA A 210 1.32 17.86 -24.61
C ALA A 210 2.84 17.80 -24.39
N TYR A 211 3.46 16.65 -24.69
CA TYR A 211 4.84 16.37 -24.33
C TYR A 211 5.76 16.07 -25.52
N GLY A 212 5.20 15.84 -26.71
CA GLY A 212 5.99 15.56 -27.92
C GLY A 212 6.37 14.08 -28.09
N PHE A 213 5.68 13.14 -27.44
CA PHE A 213 5.94 11.72 -27.64
C PHE A 213 5.59 11.26 -29.06
N ASN A 214 6.49 10.51 -29.68
CA ASN A 214 6.19 9.77 -30.90
C ASN A 214 5.40 8.50 -30.54
N ILE A 215 4.21 8.35 -31.14
CA ILE A 215 3.41 7.15 -30.97
C ILE A 215 3.65 6.24 -32.16
N TYR A 216 3.97 4.98 -31.93
CA TYR A 216 4.18 3.93 -32.92
C TYR A 216 3.03 2.92 -32.83
N PRO A 217 1.93 3.13 -33.56
CA PRO A 217 0.79 2.25 -33.56
C PRO A 217 1.06 0.95 -34.29
N VAL A 218 0.74 -0.19 -33.70
CA VAL A 218 0.88 -1.53 -34.24
C VAL A 218 -0.46 -2.25 -34.17
N SER A 219 -1.02 -2.55 -35.34
CA SER A 219 -2.29 -3.26 -35.46
C SER A 219 -2.06 -4.77 -35.47
N LEU A 220 -2.74 -5.49 -34.55
CA LEU A 220 -2.66 -6.96 -34.45
C LEU A 220 -3.51 -7.67 -35.53
N ASP A 221 -4.55 -7.01 -36.02
CA ASP A 221 -5.46 -7.53 -37.05
C ASP A 221 -5.24 -6.92 -38.45
N GLY A 222 -4.27 -6.00 -38.56
CA GLY A 222 -3.93 -5.33 -39.81
C GLY A 222 -4.96 -4.30 -40.28
N LEU A 223 -5.96 -3.98 -39.46
CA LEU A 223 -7.03 -3.04 -39.76
C LEU A 223 -6.82 -1.69 -39.04
N PRO A 224 -7.31 -0.57 -39.62
CA PRO A 224 -7.24 0.75 -38.99
C PRO A 224 -8.24 0.87 -37.82
N MET A 225 -7.98 1.81 -36.92
CA MET A 225 -8.96 2.16 -35.94
C MET A 225 -10.15 2.93 -36.52
N PRO A 226 -11.40 2.60 -36.12
CA PRO A 226 -12.60 3.24 -36.66
C PRO A 226 -12.70 4.75 -36.45
N ASN A 227 -12.05 5.27 -35.38
CA ASN A 227 -12.02 6.70 -35.07
C ASN A 227 -11.05 7.53 -35.92
N GLY A 228 -10.31 6.89 -36.85
CA GLY A 228 -9.35 7.54 -37.75
C GLY A 228 -8.05 8.00 -37.08
N LEU A 229 -7.89 7.84 -35.78
CA LEU A 229 -6.62 8.13 -35.09
C LEU A 229 -5.56 7.10 -35.48
N PHE A 230 -4.32 7.55 -35.55
CA PHE A 230 -3.17 6.70 -35.87
C PHE A 230 -3.35 5.91 -37.18
N SER A 231 -3.86 6.58 -38.25
CA SER A 231 -4.08 5.97 -39.55
C SER A 231 -2.78 5.44 -40.19
N SER A 232 -1.62 5.99 -39.82
CA SER A 232 -0.29 5.51 -40.24
C SER A 232 0.22 4.47 -39.23
N PHE A 233 -0.39 3.28 -39.22
CA PHE A 233 0.01 2.15 -38.36
C PHE A 233 0.84 1.12 -39.13
N LYS A 234 1.52 0.24 -38.37
CA LYS A 234 2.17 -0.95 -38.92
C LYS A 234 1.39 -2.20 -38.46
N THR A 235 1.34 -3.20 -39.33
CA THR A 235 0.78 -4.51 -38.92
C THR A 235 1.82 -5.27 -38.13
N ASP A 236 1.37 -5.96 -37.06
CA ASP A 236 2.22 -6.83 -36.25
C ASP A 236 2.83 -7.96 -37.08
N GLN A 237 4.12 -8.19 -36.93
CA GLN A 237 4.87 -9.27 -37.55
C GLN A 237 5.51 -10.20 -36.52
N GLY A 238 4.84 -10.37 -35.35
CA GLY A 238 5.31 -11.18 -34.24
C GLY A 238 5.90 -10.37 -33.08
N GLN A 239 5.96 -9.03 -33.19
CA GLN A 239 6.47 -8.18 -32.12
C GLN A 239 5.61 -8.28 -30.86
N ALA A 240 4.30 -8.39 -31.03
CA ALA A 240 3.37 -8.56 -29.92
C ALA A 240 3.66 -9.83 -29.10
N ALA A 241 3.85 -10.95 -29.78
CA ALA A 241 4.20 -12.22 -29.14
C ALA A 241 5.57 -12.15 -28.42
N LEU A 242 6.56 -11.51 -29.06
CA LEU A 242 7.91 -11.33 -28.49
C LEU A 242 7.88 -10.47 -27.22
N LEU A 243 6.99 -9.47 -27.17
CA LEU A 243 6.85 -8.57 -26.01
C LEU A 243 5.83 -9.06 -24.98
N GLY A 244 5.24 -10.24 -25.17
CA GLY A 244 4.27 -10.81 -24.24
C GLY A 244 2.95 -10.04 -24.17
N VAL A 245 2.47 -9.54 -25.33
CA VAL A 245 1.17 -8.87 -25.40
C VAL A 245 0.05 -9.91 -25.33
N GLU A 246 -0.67 -9.92 -24.23
CA GLU A 246 -1.81 -10.82 -23.97
C GLU A 246 -3.15 -10.10 -24.16
N GLN A 247 -3.19 -8.79 -23.91
CA GLN A 247 -4.40 -7.97 -23.96
C GLN A 247 -4.12 -6.64 -24.65
N THR A 248 -5.17 -6.09 -25.29
CA THR A 248 -5.12 -4.76 -25.91
C THR A 248 -6.09 -3.79 -25.23
N PRO A 249 -5.71 -2.50 -25.13
CA PRO A 249 -4.47 -1.86 -25.61
C PRO A 249 -3.25 -2.30 -24.81
N ALA A 250 -2.09 -2.49 -25.47
CA ALA A 250 -0.82 -2.68 -24.79
C ALA A 250 0.15 -1.56 -25.15
N LEU A 251 0.80 -1.01 -24.13
CA LEU A 251 1.67 0.15 -24.23
C LEU A 251 3.06 -0.19 -23.73
N PHE A 252 4.08 0.17 -24.50
CA PHE A 252 5.48 0.02 -24.14
C PHE A 252 6.22 1.32 -24.44
N LEU A 253 7.13 1.69 -23.54
CA LEU A 253 8.06 2.79 -23.79
C LEU A 253 9.30 2.24 -24.49
N MET A 254 9.64 2.80 -25.65
CA MET A 254 10.73 2.33 -26.49
C MET A 254 11.78 3.42 -26.67
N LYS A 255 13.02 3.10 -26.30
CA LYS A 255 14.20 3.94 -26.55
C LYS A 255 15.14 3.21 -27.52
N PRO A 256 15.46 3.79 -28.68
CA PRO A 256 16.44 3.22 -29.59
C PRO A 256 17.81 3.02 -28.92
N PRO A 257 18.61 2.00 -29.28
CA PRO A 257 18.32 1.07 -30.39
C PRO A 257 17.47 -0.16 -29.99
N LYS A 258 17.37 -0.54 -28.71
CA LYS A 258 16.77 -1.84 -28.32
C LYS A 258 16.08 -1.85 -26.95
N GLN A 259 15.98 -0.74 -26.27
CA GLN A 259 15.37 -0.73 -24.92
C GLN A 259 13.85 -0.58 -25.06
N ILE A 260 13.11 -1.56 -24.58
CA ILE A 260 11.65 -1.58 -24.53
C ILE A 260 11.21 -1.93 -23.11
N VAL A 261 10.35 -1.10 -22.55
CA VAL A 261 9.88 -1.24 -21.17
C VAL A 261 8.36 -1.25 -21.17
N PRO A 262 7.70 -2.24 -20.54
CA PRO A 262 6.25 -2.30 -20.48
C PRO A 262 5.70 -1.13 -19.65
N LEU A 263 4.61 -0.52 -20.13
CA LEU A 263 3.84 0.48 -19.39
C LEU A 263 2.50 -0.09 -18.90
N SER A 264 1.76 -0.76 -19.78
CA SER A 264 0.45 -1.32 -19.45
C SER A 264 -0.05 -2.31 -20.50
N GLN A 265 -0.89 -3.25 -20.04
CA GLN A 265 -1.83 -3.99 -20.89
C GLN A 265 -3.24 -3.70 -20.36
N GLY A 266 -3.85 -2.62 -20.85
CA GLY A 266 -5.14 -2.08 -20.46
C GLY A 266 -5.19 -0.57 -20.59
N VAL A 267 -6.38 0.02 -20.40
CA VAL A 267 -6.59 1.47 -20.50
C VAL A 267 -5.99 2.18 -19.29
N LEU A 268 -5.28 3.27 -19.59
CA LEU A 268 -4.73 4.20 -18.59
C LEU A 268 -5.31 5.60 -18.80
N SER A 269 -5.54 6.32 -17.72
CA SER A 269 -5.74 7.78 -17.78
C SER A 269 -4.44 8.48 -18.19
N LEU A 270 -4.51 9.74 -18.59
CA LEU A 270 -3.31 10.53 -18.91
C LEU A 270 -2.38 10.65 -17.69
N GLU A 271 -2.94 10.89 -16.50
CA GLU A 271 -2.18 10.99 -15.25
C GLU A 271 -1.45 9.69 -14.92
N GLU A 272 -2.15 8.56 -15.00
CA GLU A 272 -1.55 7.25 -14.74
C GLU A 272 -0.46 6.92 -15.78
N LEU A 273 -0.70 7.24 -17.05
CA LEU A 273 0.26 7.00 -18.13
C LEU A 273 1.54 7.84 -17.94
N THR A 274 1.42 9.12 -17.62
CA THR A 274 2.58 9.99 -17.35
C THR A 274 3.36 9.52 -16.11
N SER A 275 2.66 9.12 -15.05
CA SER A 275 3.28 8.56 -13.83
C SER A 275 4.08 7.29 -14.15
N ARG A 276 3.52 6.37 -14.94
CA ARG A 276 4.20 5.13 -15.34
C ARG A 276 5.39 5.37 -16.26
N ILE A 277 5.31 6.35 -17.15
CA ILE A 277 6.44 6.75 -17.99
C ILE A 277 7.61 7.22 -17.14
N LEU A 278 7.35 8.10 -16.16
CA LEU A 278 8.39 8.61 -15.25
C LEU A 278 9.02 7.48 -14.43
N LEU A 279 8.19 6.57 -13.89
CA LEU A 279 8.67 5.41 -13.15
C LEU A 279 9.50 4.47 -14.03
N ALA A 280 8.99 4.14 -15.22
CA ALA A 280 9.69 3.27 -16.17
C ALA A 280 11.04 3.87 -16.61
N ALA A 281 11.08 5.19 -16.82
CA ALA A 281 12.32 5.89 -17.15
C ALA A 281 13.33 5.87 -15.99
N LYS A 282 12.87 6.03 -14.74
CA LYS A 282 13.72 5.92 -13.56
C LYS A 282 14.29 4.50 -13.42
N GLU A 283 13.44 3.46 -13.46
CA GLU A 283 13.88 2.07 -13.31
C GLU A 283 14.82 1.62 -14.45
N SER A 284 14.71 2.24 -15.62
CA SER A 284 15.59 1.97 -16.78
C SER A 284 16.88 2.83 -16.78
N GLY A 285 17.09 3.69 -15.79
CA GLY A 285 18.24 4.59 -15.72
C GLY A 285 18.23 5.72 -16.73
N TRP A 286 17.07 6.09 -17.31
CA TRP A 286 16.93 7.22 -18.22
C TRP A 286 16.61 8.53 -17.49
N LEU A 287 16.10 8.39 -16.28
CA LEU A 287 15.85 9.46 -15.33
C LEU A 287 16.52 9.06 -14.01
N ASP A 288 17.35 9.93 -13.46
CA ASP A 288 17.99 9.61 -12.20
C ASP A 288 17.01 9.70 -10.99
N ALA A 289 17.37 9.05 -9.88
CA ALA A 289 16.50 8.96 -8.73
C ALA A 289 16.17 10.34 -8.12
N SER A 290 17.13 11.28 -8.16
CA SER A 290 16.95 12.64 -7.62
C SER A 290 15.99 13.44 -8.51
N GLN A 291 16.15 13.36 -9.80
CA GLN A 291 15.23 13.98 -10.76
C GLN A 291 13.82 13.41 -10.62
N TYR A 292 13.68 12.08 -10.52
CA TYR A 292 12.38 11.44 -10.29
C TYR A 292 11.72 11.94 -8.99
N GLN A 293 12.46 12.09 -7.91
CA GLN A 293 11.94 12.63 -6.67
C GLN A 293 11.38 14.05 -6.81
N THR A 294 11.96 14.88 -7.65
CA THR A 294 11.44 16.24 -7.87
C THR A 294 10.10 16.26 -8.62
N THR A 295 9.77 15.18 -9.32
CA THR A 295 8.46 15.03 -10.00
C THR A 295 7.35 14.59 -9.06
N GLN A 296 7.66 14.27 -7.80
CA GLN A 296 6.70 13.79 -6.82
C GLN A 296 6.27 14.92 -5.89
N GLY A 297 4.97 15.11 -5.69
CA GLY A 297 4.43 16.10 -4.74
C GLY A 297 4.79 15.78 -3.28
N ILE A 298 5.00 14.51 -2.98
CA ILE A 298 5.48 14.02 -1.69
C ILE A 298 6.91 13.52 -1.86
N ARG A 299 7.85 14.16 -1.18
CA ARG A 299 9.25 13.75 -1.23
C ARG A 299 9.46 12.45 -0.48
N SER A 300 10.22 11.54 -1.06
CA SER A 300 10.68 10.34 -0.34
C SER A 300 11.69 10.77 0.72
N THR A 301 11.53 10.26 1.95
CA THR A 301 12.60 10.38 2.94
C THR A 301 13.76 9.48 2.54
N PRO A 302 15.02 9.92 2.72
CA PRO A 302 16.15 9.01 2.62
C PRO A 302 15.94 7.82 3.52
N MET A 303 16.28 6.63 3.03
CA MET A 303 16.15 5.41 3.83
C MET A 303 17.11 5.49 5.01
N LEU A 304 16.56 5.48 6.24
CA LEU A 304 17.35 5.50 7.47
C LEU A 304 17.92 4.12 7.84
N LEU A 305 17.51 3.06 7.13
CA LEU A 305 17.99 1.72 7.42
C LEU A 305 19.41 1.56 6.85
N PRO A 306 20.42 1.36 7.70
CA PRO A 306 21.77 1.07 7.25
C PRO A 306 21.83 -0.32 6.61
N ALA A 307 22.88 -0.58 5.84
CA ALA A 307 23.15 -1.90 5.30
C ALA A 307 23.14 -2.95 6.41
N THR A 308 22.61 -4.14 6.13
CA THR A 308 22.50 -5.23 7.10
C THR A 308 23.88 -5.51 7.74
N GLY A 309 23.97 -5.49 9.07
CA GLY A 309 25.19 -5.75 9.83
C GLY A 309 26.04 -4.53 10.18
N SER A 310 25.67 -3.33 9.74
CA SER A 310 26.41 -2.09 10.07
C SER A 310 26.19 -1.59 11.51
N ILE A 311 25.12 -2.03 12.18
CA ILE A 311 24.84 -1.73 13.58
C ILE A 311 25.07 -2.97 14.44
N ASN A 312 26.06 -2.93 15.31
CA ASN A 312 26.31 -3.98 16.28
C ASN A 312 25.48 -3.78 17.58
N SER A 313 25.48 -4.77 18.45
CA SER A 313 24.70 -4.71 19.70
C SER A 313 25.14 -3.62 20.67
N ALA A 314 26.42 -3.23 20.68
CA ALA A 314 26.93 -2.15 21.50
C ALA A 314 26.43 -0.80 20.96
N THR A 315 26.52 -0.55 19.66
CA THR A 315 25.96 0.65 19.01
C THR A 315 24.46 0.76 19.22
N ALA A 316 23.73 -0.36 19.19
CA ALA A 316 22.28 -0.36 19.41
C ALA A 316 21.87 -0.04 20.86
N GLN A 317 22.76 -0.21 21.82
CA GLN A 317 22.52 0.10 23.25
C GLN A 317 22.86 1.56 23.62
N ASP A 318 23.70 2.23 22.82
CA ASP A 318 24.03 3.66 23.00
C ASP A 318 23.17 4.52 22.07
N PRO A 319 22.25 5.34 22.63
CA PRO A 319 21.38 6.21 21.82
C PRO A 319 22.13 7.19 20.90
N LEU A 320 23.28 7.74 21.34
CA LEU A 320 24.05 8.68 20.53
C LEU A 320 24.74 7.98 19.37
N ALA A 321 25.38 6.84 19.63
CA ALA A 321 26.01 6.03 18.59
C ALA A 321 24.97 5.51 17.57
N LEU A 322 23.80 5.11 18.04
CA LEU A 322 22.69 4.68 17.17
C LEU A 322 22.20 5.81 16.27
N ILE A 323 21.96 7.00 16.84
CA ILE A 323 21.54 8.17 16.07
C ILE A 323 22.58 8.51 14.99
N GLN A 324 23.87 8.56 15.35
CA GLN A 324 24.95 8.85 14.40
C GLN A 324 25.02 7.80 13.28
N ALA A 325 24.90 6.52 13.60
CA ALA A 325 24.89 5.44 12.61
C ALA A 325 23.71 5.55 11.63
N LEU A 326 22.51 5.83 12.14
CA LEU A 326 21.31 6.01 11.32
C LEU A 326 21.38 7.29 10.45
N GLN A 327 21.92 8.39 10.99
CA GLN A 327 22.10 9.64 10.25
C GLN A 327 23.14 9.50 9.14
N HIS A 328 24.22 8.76 9.40
CA HIS A 328 25.26 8.51 8.39
C HIS A 328 24.73 7.65 7.24
N SER A 329 23.94 6.61 7.54
CA SER A 329 23.34 5.77 6.50
C SER A 329 22.38 6.55 5.58
N ALA A 330 21.65 7.52 6.11
CA ALA A 330 20.79 8.40 5.33
C ALA A 330 21.57 9.31 4.36
N GLN A 331 22.79 9.68 4.70
CA GLN A 331 23.66 10.49 3.83
C GLN A 331 24.27 9.65 2.69
N VAL A 332 24.66 8.42 2.98
CA VAL A 332 25.25 7.51 1.98
C VAL A 332 24.21 6.93 1.03
N GLY A 333 23.01 6.64 1.52
CA GLY A 333 21.89 6.14 0.70
C GLY A 333 21.22 7.19 -0.20
N GLY A 334 21.52 8.46 0.00
CA GLY A 334 21.05 9.59 -0.82
C GLY A 334 22.04 10.05 -1.90
N MET A 335 23.18 9.42 -2.04
CA MET A 335 24.10 9.67 -3.17
C MET A 335 23.76 8.68 -4.30
N PRO A 336 23.57 9.20 -5.54
CA PRO A 336 23.31 8.40 -6.72
C PRO A 336 24.48 7.51 -7.09
#